data_1cd8a895ac10403c1708087c0ad589c9
#
_entry.id   1cd8a895ac10403c1708087c0ad589c9
#
_cell.length_a   1.000
_cell.length_b   1.000
_cell.length_c   1.000
_cell.angle_alpha   90.00
_cell.angle_beta   90.00
_cell.angle_gamma   90.00
#
_symmetry.space_group_name_H-M   'P 1'
#
loop_
_entity.id
_entity.type
_entity.pdbx_description
1 polymer ?
#
loop_
_entity_poly.entity_id
_entity_poly.type
_entity_poly.pdbx_seq_one_letter_code
_entity_poly.pdbx_strand_id
1 'polypeptide(L)'
;KTANSTTNYSDSYKALRREWIGKYFLVVVAIIVVVLFLLAKGLGYVAKVNKNATAKSGKRTFKEEVLYAFYVMMHPFDGYWDLKHEKRGSVRASILIVILAALSVAYNNVGSGYLYSGSGGSATGSIFGGISTVVVPLLLWCIANWCLTTLFDGEGTLKDIFIASSYSLMPIPVFFIPVTIVSNFATLDEKTFISLFTGIALVWTGMLLFFGIMTTHGYSMGVNIGMTIFTIVA
;
A
#
# COMPACT_ATOMS: atom_id res chain seq x y z
N LYS A 1 -1.07 -28.27 23.50
CA LYS A 1 -2.14 -28.91 22.68
C LYS A 1 -2.49 -28.09 21.42
N THR A 2 -2.50 -26.77 21.48
CA THR A 2 -2.83 -25.89 20.34
C THR A 2 -1.80 -25.93 19.21
N ALA A 3 -0.49 -25.96 19.52
CA ALA A 3 0.58 -26.01 18.51
C ALA A 3 0.52 -27.31 17.67
N ASN A 4 0.17 -28.44 18.33
CA ASN A 4 0.08 -29.73 17.66
C ASN A 4 -1.17 -29.83 16.74
N SER A 5 -2.25 -29.12 17.06
CA SER A 5 -3.44 -29.06 16.22
C SER A 5 -3.25 -28.24 14.96
N THR A 6 -2.48 -27.14 15.03
CA THR A 6 -2.19 -26.28 13.86
C THR A 6 -1.24 -26.95 12.88
N THR A 7 -0.24 -27.70 13.37
CA THR A 7 0.66 -28.50 12.51
C THR A 7 -0.10 -29.61 11.80
N ASN A 8 -0.90 -30.38 12.50
CA ASN A 8 -1.73 -31.45 11.93
C ASN A 8 -2.71 -30.92 10.86
N TYR A 9 -3.32 -29.75 11.11
CA TYR A 9 -4.18 -29.07 10.12
C TYR A 9 -3.38 -28.67 8.88
N SER A 10 -2.21 -28.06 9.07
CA SER A 10 -1.31 -27.65 7.98
C SER A 10 -0.90 -28.84 7.10
N ASP A 11 -0.52 -29.95 7.71
CA ASP A 11 -0.07 -31.14 6.98
C ASP A 11 -1.20 -31.81 6.20
N SER A 12 -2.38 -31.91 6.80
CA SER A 12 -3.59 -32.41 6.12
C SER A 12 -3.97 -31.52 4.95
N TYR A 13 -3.90 -30.19 5.13
CA TYR A 13 -4.18 -29.22 4.08
C TYR A 13 -3.16 -29.30 2.92
N LYS A 14 -1.87 -29.50 3.23
CA LYS A 14 -0.81 -29.70 2.22
C LYS A 14 -1.11 -30.95 1.35
N ALA A 15 -1.50 -32.06 1.98
CA ALA A 15 -1.81 -33.28 1.26
C ALA A 15 -2.98 -33.09 0.29
N LEU A 16 -4.09 -32.53 0.77
CA LEU A 16 -5.27 -32.21 -0.06
C LEU A 16 -4.94 -31.24 -1.19
N ARG A 17 -4.17 -30.17 -0.90
CA ARG A 17 -3.74 -29.18 -1.89
C ARG A 17 -2.88 -29.83 -2.98
N ARG A 18 -1.92 -30.68 -2.60
CA ARG A 18 -1.05 -31.42 -3.55
C ARG A 18 -1.88 -32.30 -4.49
N GLU A 19 -2.82 -33.05 -3.94
CA GLU A 19 -3.71 -33.91 -4.72
C GLU A 19 -4.57 -33.08 -5.69
N TRP A 20 -5.17 -32.00 -5.19
CA TRP A 20 -5.99 -31.10 -6.00
C TRP A 20 -5.19 -30.41 -7.12
N ILE A 21 -3.99 -29.86 -6.80
CA ILE A 21 -3.11 -29.22 -7.80
C ILE A 21 -2.68 -30.27 -8.83
N GLY A 22 -2.31 -31.49 -8.42
CA GLY A 22 -1.96 -32.56 -9.36
C GLY A 22 -3.09 -32.89 -10.33
N LYS A 23 -4.32 -32.97 -9.83
CA LYS A 23 -5.50 -33.27 -10.63
C LYS A 23 -5.86 -32.14 -11.62
N TYR A 24 -5.71 -30.88 -11.18
CA TYR A 24 -6.12 -29.70 -11.96
C TYR A 24 -4.94 -28.86 -12.45
N PHE A 25 -3.76 -29.45 -12.55
CA PHE A 25 -2.51 -28.74 -12.88
C PHE A 25 -2.64 -27.80 -14.08
N LEU A 26 -3.17 -28.28 -15.21
CA LEU A 26 -3.33 -27.48 -16.41
C LEU A 26 -4.29 -26.30 -16.21
N VAL A 27 -5.36 -26.49 -15.43
CA VAL A 27 -6.31 -25.41 -15.12
C VAL A 27 -5.65 -24.35 -14.24
N VAL A 28 -4.87 -24.75 -13.25
CA VAL A 28 -4.12 -23.83 -12.37
C VAL A 28 -3.13 -23.01 -13.19
N VAL A 29 -2.36 -23.66 -14.08
CA VAL A 29 -1.42 -22.97 -14.97
C VAL A 29 -2.17 -21.98 -15.89
N ALA A 30 -3.29 -22.39 -16.48
CA ALA A 30 -4.08 -21.50 -17.31
C ALA A 30 -4.60 -20.27 -16.55
N ILE A 31 -5.08 -20.45 -15.31
CA ILE A 31 -5.51 -19.33 -14.45
C ILE A 31 -4.35 -18.38 -14.18
N ILE A 32 -3.17 -18.89 -13.82
CA ILE A 32 -1.98 -18.06 -13.58
C ILE A 32 -1.63 -17.24 -14.82
N VAL A 33 -1.61 -17.86 -16.00
CA VAL A 33 -1.32 -17.16 -17.27
C VAL A 33 -2.36 -16.06 -17.54
N VAL A 34 -3.64 -16.34 -17.34
CA VAL A 34 -4.71 -15.33 -17.51
C VAL A 34 -4.55 -14.18 -16.53
N VAL A 35 -4.24 -14.46 -15.27
CA VAL A 35 -4.01 -13.42 -14.24
C VAL A 35 -2.82 -12.55 -14.61
N LEU A 36 -1.69 -13.14 -15.03
CA LEU A 36 -0.51 -12.39 -15.47
C LEU A 36 -0.81 -11.53 -16.70
N PHE A 37 -1.57 -12.07 -17.66
CA PHE A 37 -1.99 -11.31 -18.84
C PHE A 37 -2.90 -10.12 -18.47
N LEU A 38 -3.86 -10.31 -17.57
CA LEU A 38 -4.73 -9.23 -17.09
C LEU A 38 -3.95 -8.17 -16.33
N LEU A 39 -2.98 -8.57 -15.50
CA LEU A 39 -2.08 -7.64 -14.80
C LEU A 39 -1.25 -6.82 -15.80
N ALA A 40 -0.64 -7.47 -16.80
CA ALA A 40 0.12 -6.77 -17.85
C ALA A 40 -0.75 -5.77 -18.63
N LYS A 41 -1.97 -6.16 -19.00
CA LYS A 41 -2.95 -5.26 -19.64
C LYS A 41 -3.36 -4.11 -18.74
N GLY A 42 -3.59 -4.38 -17.47
CA GLY A 42 -3.93 -3.36 -16.46
C GLY A 42 -2.80 -2.33 -16.31
N LEU A 43 -1.56 -2.77 -16.13
CA LEU A 43 -0.39 -1.90 -16.05
C LEU A 43 -0.19 -1.08 -17.34
N GLY A 44 -0.35 -1.70 -18.52
CA GLY A 44 -0.30 -1.01 -19.80
C GLY A 44 -1.39 0.06 -19.95
N TYR A 45 -2.61 -0.21 -19.46
CA TYR A 45 -3.69 0.76 -19.42
C TYR A 45 -3.37 1.96 -18.52
N VAL A 46 -2.85 1.70 -17.30
CA VAL A 46 -2.43 2.76 -16.36
C VAL A 46 -1.34 3.63 -16.97
N ALA A 47 -0.32 3.02 -17.60
CA ALA A 47 0.75 3.73 -18.28
C ALA A 47 0.22 4.62 -19.42
N LYS A 48 -0.72 4.11 -20.21
CA LYS A 48 -1.37 4.87 -21.31
C LYS A 48 -2.17 6.06 -20.79
N VAL A 49 -2.94 5.87 -19.71
CA VAL A 49 -3.73 6.95 -19.09
C VAL A 49 -2.79 8.05 -18.56
N ASN A 50 -1.71 7.66 -17.87
CA ASN A 50 -0.74 8.62 -17.33
C ASN A 50 -0.01 9.38 -18.44
N LYS A 51 0.39 8.72 -19.52
CA LYS A 51 1.00 9.37 -20.69
C LYS A 51 0.05 10.38 -21.36
N ASN A 52 -1.22 10.03 -21.51
CA ASN A 52 -2.21 10.92 -22.10
C ASN A 52 -2.52 12.12 -21.18
N ALA A 53 -2.54 11.91 -19.85
CA ALA A 53 -2.72 12.95 -18.86
C ALA A 53 -1.56 13.94 -18.83
N THR A 54 -0.33 13.50 -19.09
CA THR A 54 0.86 14.35 -19.19
C THR A 54 0.77 15.31 -20.37
N ALA A 55 0.19 14.88 -21.49
CA ALA A 55 0.05 15.70 -22.70
C ALA A 55 -1.09 16.73 -22.61
N LYS A 56 -1.98 16.65 -21.59
CA LYS A 56 -3.11 17.57 -21.42
C LYS A 56 -2.72 18.80 -20.60
N SER A 57 -2.86 19.97 -21.18
CA SER A 57 -2.89 21.25 -20.45
C SER A 57 -4.33 21.53 -20.04
N GLY A 58 -4.68 21.38 -18.74
CA GLY A 58 -6.03 21.70 -18.25
C GLY A 58 -6.53 20.81 -17.11
N LYS A 59 -7.82 20.92 -16.79
CA LYS A 59 -8.47 20.12 -15.72
C LYS A 59 -8.39 18.63 -16.01
N ARG A 60 -7.79 17.87 -15.07
CA ARG A 60 -7.66 16.42 -15.15
C ARG A 60 -8.93 15.73 -14.66
N THR A 61 -9.18 14.55 -15.23
CA THR A 61 -10.29 13.70 -14.81
C THR A 61 -9.92 13.02 -13.48
N PHE A 62 -10.87 12.83 -12.58
CA PHE A 62 -10.67 12.13 -11.29
C PHE A 62 -9.94 10.77 -11.43
N LYS A 63 -10.28 10.03 -12.51
CA LYS A 63 -9.62 8.76 -12.82
C LYS A 63 -8.13 8.93 -13.13
N GLU A 64 -7.74 9.97 -13.85
CA GLU A 64 -6.34 10.29 -14.15
C GLU A 64 -5.58 10.62 -12.86
N GLU A 65 -6.20 11.38 -11.94
CA GLU A 65 -5.62 11.73 -10.64
C GLU A 65 -5.36 10.48 -9.78
N VAL A 66 -6.33 9.56 -9.68
CA VAL A 66 -6.19 8.32 -8.90
C VAL A 66 -5.15 7.38 -9.51
N LEU A 67 -5.18 7.17 -10.83
CA LEU A 67 -4.23 6.28 -11.50
C LEU A 67 -2.81 6.84 -11.51
N TYR A 68 -2.65 8.14 -11.28
CA TYR A 68 -1.34 8.76 -11.12
C TYR A 68 -0.58 8.23 -9.89
N ALA A 69 -1.27 7.70 -8.88
CA ALA A 69 -0.64 7.09 -7.71
C ALA A 69 0.29 5.91 -8.07
N PHE A 70 -0.05 5.14 -9.13
CA PHE A 70 0.83 4.08 -9.62
C PHE A 70 2.11 4.64 -10.25
N TYR A 71 2.04 5.80 -10.90
CA TYR A 71 3.23 6.47 -11.44
C TYR A 71 4.14 6.96 -10.31
N VAL A 72 3.57 7.63 -9.30
CA VAL A 72 4.29 8.09 -8.11
C VAL A 72 4.97 6.92 -7.40
N MET A 73 4.28 5.77 -7.27
CA MET A 73 4.83 4.57 -6.65
C MET A 73 6.11 4.07 -7.34
N MET A 74 6.19 4.18 -8.68
CA MET A 74 7.33 3.69 -9.46
C MET A 74 8.38 4.77 -9.76
N HIS A 75 7.99 6.05 -9.76
CA HIS A 75 8.84 7.19 -10.08
C HIS A 75 8.68 8.26 -8.98
N PRO A 76 9.20 8.04 -7.77
CA PRO A 76 8.89 8.90 -6.63
C PRO A 76 9.36 10.35 -6.83
N PHE A 77 10.57 10.57 -7.36
CA PHE A 77 11.11 11.94 -7.53
C PHE A 77 10.26 12.76 -8.49
N ASP A 78 10.09 12.29 -9.71
CA ASP A 78 9.29 12.98 -10.74
C ASP A 78 7.83 13.06 -10.34
N GLY A 79 7.29 11.96 -9.76
CA GLY A 79 5.91 11.87 -9.34
C GLY A 79 5.54 12.91 -8.27
N TYR A 80 6.34 13.07 -7.23
CA TYR A 80 6.07 14.07 -6.19
C TYR A 80 6.35 15.50 -6.66
N TRP A 81 7.33 15.69 -7.54
CA TRP A 81 7.56 16.97 -8.16
C TRP A 81 6.34 17.45 -8.96
N ASP A 82 5.78 16.57 -9.77
CA ASP A 82 4.57 16.83 -10.54
C ASP A 82 3.33 17.05 -9.64
N LEU A 83 3.22 16.32 -8.50
CA LEU A 83 2.13 16.53 -7.54
C LEU A 83 2.16 17.96 -6.98
N LYS A 84 3.37 18.46 -6.63
CA LYS A 84 3.54 19.81 -6.07
C LYS A 84 3.38 20.90 -7.14
N HIS A 85 4.13 20.82 -8.26
CA HIS A 85 4.26 21.89 -9.23
C HIS A 85 3.18 21.86 -10.32
N GLU A 86 2.87 20.67 -10.85
CA GLU A 86 1.84 20.51 -11.89
C GLU A 86 0.45 20.21 -11.32
N LYS A 87 0.32 20.11 -10.00
CA LYS A 87 -0.93 19.81 -9.28
C LYS A 87 -1.67 18.60 -9.88
N ARG A 88 -0.91 17.53 -10.18
CA ARG A 88 -1.44 16.30 -10.75
C ARG A 88 -2.30 15.50 -9.77
N GLY A 89 -2.19 15.76 -8.47
CA GLY A 89 -3.01 15.16 -7.44
C GLY A 89 -4.13 16.09 -6.97
N SER A 90 -5.16 15.50 -6.38
CA SER A 90 -6.24 16.24 -5.74
C SER A 90 -6.58 15.63 -4.38
N VAL A 91 -7.17 16.44 -3.51
CA VAL A 91 -7.66 15.98 -2.19
C VAL A 91 -8.70 14.87 -2.37
N ARG A 92 -9.53 14.91 -3.41
CA ARG A 92 -10.53 13.88 -3.71
C ARG A 92 -9.88 12.53 -4.02
N ALA A 93 -8.85 12.53 -4.86
CA ALA A 93 -8.09 11.32 -5.18
C ALA A 93 -7.33 10.80 -3.95
N SER A 94 -6.75 11.70 -3.15
CA SER A 94 -6.08 11.37 -1.89
C SER A 94 -7.00 10.67 -0.91
N ILE A 95 -8.21 11.18 -0.70
CA ILE A 95 -9.21 10.54 0.19
C ILE A 95 -9.55 9.13 -0.31
N LEU A 96 -9.73 8.93 -1.62
CA LEU A 96 -10.00 7.61 -2.16
C LEU A 96 -8.83 6.64 -1.92
N ILE A 97 -7.59 7.10 -2.11
CA ILE A 97 -6.39 6.27 -1.87
C ILE A 97 -6.30 5.88 -0.38
N VAL A 98 -6.55 6.83 0.53
CA VAL A 98 -6.59 6.55 1.98
C VAL A 98 -7.66 5.52 2.33
N ILE A 99 -8.86 5.66 1.75
CA ILE A 99 -9.97 4.70 1.94
C ILE A 99 -9.54 3.31 1.43
N LEU A 100 -8.96 3.22 0.23
CA LEU A 100 -8.47 1.95 -0.33
C LEU A 100 -7.38 1.31 0.56
N ALA A 101 -6.43 2.10 1.04
CA ALA A 101 -5.39 1.62 1.95
C ALA A 101 -6.00 1.13 3.28
N ALA A 102 -6.89 1.91 3.89
CA ALA A 102 -7.55 1.55 5.14
C ALA A 102 -8.41 0.28 5.00
N LEU A 103 -9.18 0.17 3.92
CA LEU A 103 -9.99 -1.01 3.64
C LEU A 103 -9.13 -2.25 3.35
N SER A 104 -7.97 -2.08 2.69
CA SER A 104 -7.06 -3.22 2.44
C SER A 104 -6.42 -3.76 3.72
N VAL A 105 -6.07 -2.88 4.68
CA VAL A 105 -5.59 -3.30 6.01
C VAL A 105 -6.72 -3.93 6.82
N ALA A 106 -7.92 -3.35 6.81
CA ALA A 106 -9.09 -3.94 7.47
C ALA A 106 -9.43 -5.32 6.88
N TYR A 107 -9.36 -5.46 5.55
CA TYR A 107 -9.52 -6.74 4.87
C TYR A 107 -8.43 -7.75 5.27
N ASN A 108 -7.18 -7.32 5.37
CA ASN A 108 -6.08 -8.17 5.84
C ASN A 108 -6.33 -8.68 7.26
N ASN A 109 -6.80 -7.81 8.16
CA ASN A 109 -7.07 -8.18 9.55
C ASN A 109 -8.20 -9.22 9.69
N VAL A 110 -9.23 -9.14 8.87
CA VAL A 110 -10.42 -10.02 8.95
C VAL A 110 -10.34 -11.20 7.99
N GLY A 111 -9.77 -10.97 6.81
CA GLY A 111 -9.78 -11.92 5.69
C GLY A 111 -8.53 -12.80 5.60
N SER A 112 -7.54 -12.63 6.47
CA SER A 112 -6.35 -13.50 6.49
C SER A 112 -6.71 -14.93 6.85
N GLY A 113 -6.05 -15.90 6.21
CA GLY A 113 -6.27 -17.32 6.43
C GLY A 113 -6.07 -17.73 7.91
N TYR A 114 -6.83 -18.76 8.34
CA TYR A 114 -6.83 -19.24 9.73
C TYR A 114 -5.44 -19.47 10.34
N LEU A 115 -4.48 -19.92 9.54
CA LEU A 115 -3.10 -20.16 10.00
C LEU A 115 -2.31 -18.87 10.27
N TYR A 116 -2.79 -17.73 9.79
CA TYR A 116 -2.16 -16.39 9.90
C TYR A 116 -2.91 -15.46 10.85
N SER A 117 -4.20 -15.68 11.03
CA SER A 117 -4.97 -15.05 12.11
C SER A 117 -4.46 -15.64 13.43
N GLY A 118 -3.76 -14.86 14.23
CA GLY A 118 -3.20 -15.33 15.50
C GLY A 118 -4.23 -16.11 16.31
N SER A 119 -3.79 -17.19 16.95
CA SER A 119 -4.60 -18.14 17.74
C SER A 119 -5.25 -17.44 18.95
N GLY A 120 -6.41 -16.95 18.75
CA GLY A 120 -7.25 -16.33 19.74
C GLY A 120 -8.07 -15.26 19.07
N GLY A 121 -9.33 -15.56 18.81
CA GLY A 121 -10.33 -14.65 18.24
C GLY A 121 -10.53 -13.38 19.06
N SER A 122 -9.44 -12.70 19.31
CA SER A 122 -9.38 -11.41 19.99
C SER A 122 -9.64 -10.32 18.96
N ALA A 123 -10.40 -9.36 19.36
CA ALA A 123 -10.86 -8.15 18.71
C ALA A 123 -9.80 -7.31 17.92
N THR A 124 -8.57 -7.76 17.81
CA THR A 124 -7.52 -7.19 16.95
C THR A 124 -7.85 -7.26 15.47
N GLY A 125 -8.73 -8.16 15.05
CA GLY A 125 -9.27 -8.27 13.70
C GLY A 125 -10.50 -7.42 13.43
N SER A 126 -10.75 -6.35 14.20
CA SER A 126 -11.89 -5.50 13.90
C SER A 126 -11.61 -4.66 12.64
N ILE A 127 -12.64 -4.46 11.83
CA ILE A 127 -12.59 -3.56 10.67
C ILE A 127 -12.17 -2.17 11.10
N PHE A 128 -12.70 -1.68 12.23
CA PHE A 128 -12.33 -0.39 12.80
C PHE A 128 -10.86 -0.30 13.21
N GLY A 129 -10.30 -1.40 13.76
CA GLY A 129 -8.86 -1.48 14.06
C GLY A 129 -8.01 -1.32 12.81
N GLY A 130 -8.36 -2.00 11.72
CA GLY A 130 -7.66 -1.86 10.44
C GLY A 130 -7.74 -0.45 9.85
N ILE A 131 -8.91 0.18 9.90
CA ILE A 131 -9.10 1.55 9.42
C ILE A 131 -8.28 2.54 10.26
N SER A 132 -8.37 2.44 11.59
CA SER A 132 -7.65 3.35 12.50
C SER A 132 -6.14 3.19 12.40
N THR A 133 -5.62 2.00 12.12
CA THR A 133 -4.18 1.75 11.92
C THR A 133 -3.59 2.54 10.74
N VAL A 134 -4.40 2.89 9.74
CA VAL A 134 -3.96 3.72 8.60
C VAL A 134 -4.30 5.19 8.82
N VAL A 135 -5.55 5.49 9.19
CA VAL A 135 -6.05 6.87 9.21
C VAL A 135 -5.42 7.68 10.34
N VAL A 136 -5.32 7.11 11.55
CA VAL A 136 -4.80 7.86 12.71
C VAL A 136 -3.32 8.22 12.54
N PRO A 137 -2.40 7.28 12.20
CA PRO A 137 -1.00 7.64 11.96
C PRO A 137 -0.84 8.61 10.79
N LEU A 138 -1.63 8.48 9.72
CA LEU A 138 -1.57 9.42 8.59
C LEU A 138 -1.92 10.85 9.01
N LEU A 139 -2.99 11.03 9.79
CA LEU A 139 -3.40 12.35 10.28
C LEU A 139 -2.36 12.95 11.22
N LEU A 140 -1.86 12.15 12.18
CA LEU A 140 -0.79 12.57 13.09
C LEU A 140 0.46 12.96 12.30
N TRP A 141 0.86 12.16 11.32
CA TRP A 141 1.97 12.44 10.42
C TRP A 141 1.80 13.78 9.71
N CYS A 142 0.63 14.02 9.11
CA CYS A 142 0.36 15.27 8.40
C CYS A 142 0.40 16.49 9.33
N ILE A 143 -0.19 16.38 10.53
CA ILE A 143 -0.23 17.46 11.51
C ILE A 143 1.18 17.74 12.05
N ALA A 144 1.92 16.70 12.45
CA ALA A 144 3.29 16.86 12.95
C ALA A 144 4.21 17.49 11.89
N ASN A 145 4.17 17.00 10.65
CA ASN A 145 4.95 17.62 9.56
C ASN A 145 4.57 19.09 9.34
N TRP A 146 3.29 19.41 9.35
CA TRP A 146 2.84 20.78 9.18
C TRP A 146 3.28 21.69 10.33
N CYS A 147 3.19 21.23 11.58
CA CYS A 147 3.66 21.99 12.75
C CYS A 147 5.18 22.24 12.70
N LEU A 148 5.94 21.27 12.21
CA LEU A 148 7.39 21.37 12.10
C LEU A 148 7.88 22.23 10.92
N THR A 149 7.01 22.58 9.95
CA THR A 149 7.36 23.45 8.81
C THR A 149 7.98 24.76 9.24
N THR A 150 7.48 25.34 10.33
CA THR A 150 7.98 26.61 10.89
C THR A 150 9.40 26.51 11.44
N LEU A 151 9.85 25.32 11.84
CA LEU A 151 11.18 25.06 12.38
C LEU A 151 12.22 24.76 11.30
N PHE A 152 11.76 24.26 10.16
CA PHE A 152 12.65 23.79 9.09
C PHE A 152 12.49 24.59 7.78
N ASP A 153 11.83 25.74 7.81
CA ASP A 153 11.57 26.61 6.64
C ASP A 153 10.98 25.86 5.43
N GLY A 154 10.04 24.94 5.71
CA GLY A 154 9.43 24.13 4.66
C GLY A 154 8.35 24.92 3.88
N GLU A 155 8.29 24.69 2.57
CA GLU A 155 7.34 25.37 1.68
C GLU A 155 5.96 24.68 1.58
N GLY A 156 5.83 23.43 2.09
CA GLY A 156 4.64 22.62 1.93
C GLY A 156 3.44 23.11 2.75
N THR A 157 2.28 23.24 2.10
CA THR A 157 1.01 23.48 2.81
C THR A 157 0.47 22.17 3.39
N LEU A 158 -0.41 22.24 4.40
CA LEU A 158 -1.08 21.05 4.96
C LEU A 158 -1.77 20.22 3.88
N LYS A 159 -2.33 20.89 2.87
CA LYS A 159 -2.95 20.23 1.71
C LYS A 159 -1.93 19.45 0.88
N ASP A 160 -0.76 20.02 0.62
CA ASP A 160 0.28 19.37 -0.18
C ASP A 160 0.88 18.18 0.58
N ILE A 161 1.10 18.33 1.90
CA ILE A 161 1.53 17.25 2.79
C ILE A 161 0.53 16.10 2.78
N PHE A 162 -0.78 16.40 2.91
CA PHE A 162 -1.82 15.39 2.87
C PHE A 162 -1.89 14.66 1.53
N ILE A 163 -1.79 15.38 0.41
CA ILE A 163 -1.77 14.77 -0.93
C ILE A 163 -0.55 13.85 -1.06
N ALA A 164 0.66 14.35 -0.79
CA ALA A 164 1.89 13.56 -0.91
C ALA A 164 1.85 12.31 -0.02
N SER A 165 1.47 12.46 1.26
CA SER A 165 1.38 11.34 2.20
C SER A 165 0.32 10.30 1.81
N SER A 166 -0.82 10.74 1.28
CA SER A 166 -1.86 9.83 0.81
C SER A 166 -1.42 9.01 -0.40
N TYR A 167 -0.73 9.64 -1.37
CA TYR A 167 -0.21 8.94 -2.54
C TYR A 167 0.89 7.93 -2.17
N SER A 168 1.63 8.17 -1.09
CA SER A 168 2.62 7.25 -0.54
C SER A 168 2.01 5.93 -0.02
N LEU A 169 0.72 5.90 0.30
CA LEU A 169 0.04 4.70 0.79
C LEU A 169 -0.30 3.70 -0.32
N MET A 170 -0.08 4.02 -1.59
CA MET A 170 -0.47 3.15 -2.71
C MET A 170 0.12 1.73 -2.68
N PRO A 171 1.34 1.46 -2.18
CA PRO A 171 1.84 0.10 -2.03
C PRO A 171 0.97 -0.77 -1.11
N ILE A 172 0.32 -0.18 -0.09
CA ILE A 172 -0.50 -0.94 0.87
C ILE A 172 -1.61 -1.74 0.16
N PRO A 173 -2.58 -1.14 -0.56
CA PRO A 173 -3.61 -1.91 -1.24
C PRO A 173 -3.06 -2.84 -2.31
N VAL A 174 -1.99 -2.45 -3.01
CA VAL A 174 -1.38 -3.25 -4.07
C VAL A 174 -0.81 -4.57 -3.55
N PHE A 175 -0.22 -4.58 -2.36
CA PHE A 175 0.37 -5.77 -1.76
C PHE A 175 -0.55 -6.48 -0.78
N PHE A 176 -1.26 -5.75 0.09
CA PHE A 176 -2.09 -6.35 1.14
C PHE A 176 -3.27 -7.14 0.58
N ILE A 177 -3.93 -6.65 -0.47
CA ILE A 177 -5.07 -7.37 -1.06
C ILE A 177 -4.63 -8.74 -1.62
N PRO A 178 -3.62 -8.85 -2.51
CA PRO A 178 -3.15 -10.14 -2.98
C PRO A 178 -2.60 -11.04 -1.88
N VAL A 179 -1.83 -10.48 -0.94
CA VAL A 179 -1.27 -11.22 0.20
C VAL A 179 -2.37 -11.83 1.05
N THR A 180 -3.43 -11.08 1.35
CA THR A 180 -4.58 -11.59 2.10
C THR A 180 -5.28 -12.73 1.36
N ILE A 181 -5.48 -12.61 0.05
CA ILE A 181 -6.09 -13.69 -0.76
C ILE A 181 -5.19 -14.94 -0.72
N VAL A 182 -3.88 -14.77 -0.95
CA VAL A 182 -2.91 -15.89 -0.95
C VAL A 182 -2.82 -16.53 0.43
N SER A 183 -2.91 -15.77 1.53
CA SER A 183 -2.84 -16.30 2.89
C SER A 183 -3.92 -17.35 3.20
N ASN A 184 -5.06 -17.30 2.52
CA ASN A 184 -6.14 -18.29 2.68
C ASN A 184 -5.80 -19.66 2.05
N PHE A 185 -4.84 -19.70 1.14
CA PHE A 185 -4.40 -20.91 0.46
C PHE A 185 -2.98 -21.34 0.89
N ALA A 186 -2.30 -20.50 1.66
CA ALA A 186 -0.93 -20.69 2.08
C ALA A 186 -0.84 -21.60 3.33
N THR A 187 0.26 -22.32 3.47
CA THR A 187 0.60 -23.17 4.62
C THR A 187 1.56 -22.46 5.56
N LEU A 188 1.81 -23.01 6.74
CA LEU A 188 2.72 -22.42 7.73
C LEU A 188 4.15 -22.22 7.18
N ASP A 189 4.62 -23.09 6.31
CA ASP A 189 5.95 -22.99 5.69
C ASP A 189 6.06 -21.77 4.78
N GLU A 190 4.94 -21.29 4.24
CA GLU A 190 4.86 -20.14 3.35
C GLU A 190 4.70 -18.81 4.10
N LYS A 191 4.63 -18.85 5.44
CA LYS A 191 4.48 -17.65 6.28
C LYS A 191 5.57 -16.63 6.03
N THR A 192 6.80 -17.08 5.81
CA THR A 192 7.94 -16.19 5.53
C THR A 192 7.70 -15.34 4.27
N PHE A 193 7.13 -15.93 3.20
CA PHE A 193 6.81 -15.18 1.98
C PHE A 193 5.70 -14.14 2.22
N ILE A 194 4.65 -14.52 2.94
CA ILE A 194 3.55 -13.59 3.32
C ILE A 194 4.12 -12.39 4.10
N SER A 195 4.95 -12.67 5.12
CA SER A 195 5.59 -11.62 5.92
C SER A 195 6.54 -10.75 5.10
N LEU A 196 7.27 -11.35 4.16
CA LEU A 196 8.18 -10.63 3.27
C LEU A 196 7.44 -9.61 2.40
N PHE A 197 6.37 -10.02 1.72
CA PHE A 197 5.59 -9.12 0.87
C PHE A 197 4.90 -8.01 1.66
N THR A 198 4.40 -8.32 2.86
CA THR A 198 3.86 -7.31 3.78
C THR A 198 4.95 -6.33 4.21
N GLY A 199 6.15 -6.82 4.55
CA GLY A 199 7.30 -6.00 4.90
C GLY A 199 7.75 -5.10 3.75
N ILE A 200 7.81 -5.62 2.51
CA ILE A 200 8.13 -4.84 1.31
C ILE A 200 7.13 -3.69 1.14
N ALA A 201 5.83 -3.95 1.29
CA ALA A 201 4.81 -2.91 1.18
C ALA A 201 5.02 -1.77 2.19
N LEU A 202 5.32 -2.11 3.44
CA LEU A 202 5.54 -1.12 4.51
C LEU A 202 6.82 -0.31 4.30
N VAL A 203 7.93 -0.99 3.97
CA VAL A 203 9.21 -0.31 3.67
C VAL A 203 9.06 0.61 2.46
N TRP A 204 8.38 0.15 1.41
CA TRP A 204 8.13 0.97 0.23
C TRP A 204 7.28 2.19 0.54
N THR A 205 6.21 2.02 1.32
CA THR A 205 5.37 3.13 1.81
C THR A 205 6.19 4.13 2.62
N GLY A 206 7.04 3.68 3.54
CA GLY A 206 7.93 4.54 4.33
C GLY A 206 8.91 5.32 3.46
N MET A 207 9.50 4.66 2.46
CA MET A 207 10.40 5.32 1.49
C MET A 207 9.66 6.38 0.66
N LEU A 208 8.44 6.08 0.21
CA LEU A 208 7.61 7.04 -0.51
C LEU A 208 7.21 8.23 0.36
N LEU A 209 6.84 8.00 1.64
CA LEU A 209 6.57 9.09 2.59
C LEU A 209 7.79 9.99 2.76
N PHE A 210 8.97 9.41 2.90
CA PHE A 210 10.21 10.16 3.03
C PHE A 210 10.48 11.06 1.81
N PHE A 211 10.43 10.51 0.60
CA PHE A 211 10.63 11.28 -0.64
C PHE A 211 9.49 12.27 -0.90
N GLY A 212 8.26 11.90 -0.55
CA GLY A 212 7.10 12.77 -0.67
C GLY A 212 7.26 14.05 0.15
N ILE A 213 7.65 13.94 1.41
CA ILE A 213 7.88 15.09 2.29
C ILE A 213 9.08 15.91 1.82
N MET A 214 10.18 15.25 1.44
CA MET A 214 11.37 15.91 0.91
C MET A 214 11.03 16.84 -0.28
N THR A 215 10.29 16.31 -1.25
CA THR A 215 9.91 17.06 -2.44
C THR A 215 8.84 18.12 -2.14
N THR A 216 7.89 17.82 -1.26
CA THR A 216 6.80 18.76 -0.88
C THR A 216 7.35 20.00 -0.19
N HIS A 217 8.34 19.84 0.67
CA HIS A 217 8.96 20.98 1.38
C HIS A 217 10.18 21.58 0.69
N GLY A 218 10.73 20.92 -0.34
CA GLY A 218 11.96 21.34 -0.99
C GLY A 218 13.22 21.11 -0.12
N TYR A 219 13.16 20.17 0.81
CA TYR A 219 14.26 19.90 1.74
C TYR A 219 15.44 19.21 1.07
N SER A 220 16.65 19.54 1.54
CA SER A 220 17.83 18.71 1.28
C SER A 220 17.71 17.38 2.03
N MET A 221 18.44 16.36 1.59
CA MET A 221 18.41 15.03 2.20
C MET A 221 18.66 15.07 3.72
N GLY A 222 19.64 15.84 4.17
CA GLY A 222 20.00 15.96 5.59
C GLY A 222 18.90 16.59 6.44
N VAL A 223 18.29 17.67 5.94
CA VAL A 223 17.17 18.35 6.61
C VAL A 223 15.95 17.40 6.68
N ASN A 224 15.69 16.68 5.59
CA ASN A 224 14.56 15.75 5.55
C ASN A 224 14.72 14.57 6.53
N ILE A 225 15.93 14.06 6.73
CA ILE A 225 16.22 13.05 7.77
C ILE A 225 15.88 13.61 9.15
N GLY A 226 16.39 14.80 9.47
CA GLY A 226 16.07 15.48 10.74
C GLY A 226 14.56 15.67 10.93
N MET A 227 13.88 16.23 9.91
CA MET A 227 12.44 16.43 9.89
C MET A 227 11.65 15.13 10.14
N THR A 228 12.04 14.05 9.46
CA THR A 228 11.41 12.75 9.59
C THR A 228 11.57 12.19 11.02
N ILE A 229 12.76 12.30 11.60
CA ILE A 229 13.01 11.87 12.99
C ILE A 229 12.15 12.67 13.97
N PHE A 230 12.13 14.00 13.85
CA PHE A 230 11.31 14.86 14.70
C PHE A 230 9.81 14.56 14.55
N THR A 231 9.34 14.29 13.33
CA THR A 231 7.94 13.92 13.07
C THR A 231 7.55 12.60 13.74
N ILE A 232 8.46 11.62 13.80
CA ILE A 232 8.21 10.31 14.43
C ILE A 232 8.19 10.45 15.97
N VAL A 233 8.97 11.38 16.52
CA VAL A 233 9.08 11.59 17.97
C VAL A 233 7.94 12.47 18.50
N ALA A 234 7.37 13.36 17.67
CA ALA A 234 6.28 14.27 18.04
C ALA A 234 4.94 13.56 18.20
#